data_bc709781aedc72bb51cbf939e2e04ec7
#
_entry.id   bc709781aedc72bb51cbf939e2e04ec7
#
_cell.length_a   1.000
_cell.length_b   1.000
_cell.length_c   1.000
_cell.angle_alpha   90.00
_cell.angle_beta   90.00
_cell.angle_gamma   90.00
#
_symmetry.space_group_name_H-M   'P 1'
#
loop_
_entity.id
_entity.type
_entity.pdbx_description
1 polymer ?
#
loop_
_entity_poly.entity_id
_entity_poly.type
_entity_poly.pdbx_seq_one_letter_code
_entity_poly.pdbx_strand_id
1 'polypeptide(L)'
;MDSARTIKRLGAKSVTVIYRRSEKQMPAERKEIEDAKKDGVEFLFQNNIVKIIGKTNVEKIECIKTELIKKEGETREVPINIKNSNYEIDMDYVVMAIGSQPQREIIDKLGLKQDKKGYIKVNDKFQTSNDKIYAGGDLVGSNATIAWAAYAGRVASESIAKSKETF
;
A
#
# COMPACT_ATOMS: atom_id res chain seq x y z
N MET A 1 0.83 -0.68 10.27
CA MET A 1 0.72 -0.55 11.74
C MET A 1 1.68 0.48 12.31
N ASP A 2 2.89 0.62 11.75
CA ASP A 2 3.96 1.46 12.31
C ASP A 2 3.55 2.92 12.55
N SER A 3 2.95 3.58 11.56
CA SER A 3 2.49 4.98 11.71
C SER A 3 1.52 5.15 12.89
N ALA A 4 0.51 4.27 13.00
CA ALA A 4 -0.49 4.36 14.07
C ALA A 4 0.14 4.15 15.46
N ARG A 5 0.98 3.14 15.61
CA ARG A 5 1.69 2.84 16.87
C ARG A 5 2.65 3.96 17.24
N THR A 6 3.42 4.47 16.28
CA THR A 6 4.36 5.57 16.50
C THR A 6 3.64 6.83 16.98
N ILE A 7 2.57 7.23 16.28
CA ILE A 7 1.78 8.42 16.65
C ILE A 7 1.19 8.25 18.05
N LYS A 8 0.66 7.06 18.38
CA LYS A 8 0.11 6.80 19.72
C LYS A 8 1.18 6.90 20.82
N ARG A 9 2.37 6.33 20.58
CA ARG A 9 3.51 6.38 21.52
C ARG A 9 4.09 7.79 21.67
N LEU A 10 3.97 8.64 20.65
CA LEU A 10 4.37 10.04 20.72
C LEU A 10 3.38 10.91 21.51
N GLY A 11 2.31 10.34 22.06
CA GLY A 11 1.40 11.01 22.97
C GLY A 11 0.09 11.49 22.35
N ALA A 12 -0.27 11.06 21.14
CA ALA A 12 -1.59 11.36 20.59
C ALA A 12 -2.71 10.83 21.50
N LYS A 13 -3.70 11.66 21.80
CA LYS A 13 -4.82 11.36 22.70
C LYS A 13 -5.61 10.13 22.19
N SER A 14 -5.92 10.11 20.92
CA SER A 14 -6.57 8.99 20.24
C SER A 14 -5.91 8.73 18.90
N VAL A 15 -5.87 7.47 18.48
CA VAL A 15 -5.42 7.04 17.15
C VAL A 15 -6.34 5.94 16.68
N THR A 16 -6.97 6.14 15.53
CA THR A 16 -7.94 5.21 14.97
C THR A 16 -7.50 4.75 13.58
N VAL A 17 -7.38 3.45 13.39
CA VAL A 17 -7.15 2.84 12.08
C VAL A 17 -8.49 2.54 11.43
N ILE A 18 -8.78 3.17 10.31
CA ILE A 18 -10.01 2.96 9.54
C ILE A 18 -9.69 2.03 8.37
N TYR A 19 -10.40 0.90 8.30
CA TYR A 19 -10.16 -0.11 7.29
C TYR A 19 -11.45 -0.62 6.66
N ARG A 20 -11.52 -0.56 5.32
CA ARG A 20 -12.74 -0.88 4.54
C ARG A 20 -13.14 -2.35 4.48
N ARG A 21 -12.33 -3.25 5.05
CA ARG A 21 -12.66 -4.69 5.16
C ARG A 21 -12.68 -5.11 6.62
N SER A 22 -12.88 -6.39 6.88
CA SER A 22 -12.80 -6.94 8.23
C SER A 22 -11.35 -7.16 8.67
N GLU A 23 -11.13 -7.37 9.96
CA GLU A 23 -9.82 -7.68 10.54
C GLU A 23 -9.16 -8.88 9.86
N LYS A 24 -9.95 -9.91 9.48
CA LYS A 24 -9.45 -11.12 8.81
C LYS A 24 -8.79 -10.86 7.46
N GLN A 25 -9.22 -9.83 6.74
CA GLN A 25 -8.66 -9.47 5.44
C GLN A 25 -7.59 -8.39 5.51
N MET A 26 -7.22 -7.94 6.73
CA MET A 26 -6.17 -6.95 6.90
C MET A 26 -4.81 -7.54 6.50
N PRO A 27 -4.03 -6.86 5.63
CA PRO A 27 -2.76 -7.40 5.16
C PRO A 27 -1.61 -7.28 6.18
N ALA A 28 -1.87 -6.69 7.35
CA ALA A 28 -0.92 -6.62 8.46
C ALA A 28 -0.79 -7.97 9.17
N GLU A 29 0.37 -8.26 9.72
CA GLU A 29 0.57 -9.45 10.55
C GLU A 29 -0.29 -9.39 11.81
N ARG A 30 -0.81 -10.54 12.24
CA ARG A 30 -1.68 -10.63 13.42
C ARG A 30 -1.04 -10.04 14.68
N LYS A 31 0.27 -10.31 14.86
CA LYS A 31 1.04 -9.76 15.98
C LYS A 31 1.10 -8.22 15.95
N GLU A 32 1.25 -7.61 14.77
CA GLU A 32 1.26 -6.15 14.64
C GLU A 32 -0.08 -5.52 15.03
N ILE A 33 -1.20 -6.18 14.66
CA ILE A 33 -2.54 -5.72 15.04
C ILE A 33 -2.74 -5.83 16.56
N GLU A 34 -2.35 -6.97 17.16
CA GLU A 34 -2.42 -7.17 18.61
C GLU A 34 -1.57 -6.16 19.38
N ASP A 35 -0.35 -5.89 18.91
CA ASP A 35 0.53 -4.91 19.52
C ASP A 35 -0.01 -3.48 19.37
N ALA A 36 -0.61 -3.13 18.25
CA ALA A 36 -1.25 -1.83 18.07
C ALA A 36 -2.45 -1.65 19.03
N LYS A 37 -3.27 -2.69 19.20
CA LYS A 37 -4.36 -2.69 20.19
C LYS A 37 -3.83 -2.50 21.63
N LYS A 38 -2.72 -3.17 21.99
CA LYS A 38 -2.07 -3.00 23.31
C LYS A 38 -1.52 -1.58 23.50
N ASP A 39 -1.00 -0.97 22.44
CA ASP A 39 -0.55 0.43 22.46
C ASP A 39 -1.73 1.43 22.58
N GLY A 40 -2.98 0.97 22.53
CA GLY A 40 -4.20 1.78 22.63
C GLY A 40 -4.63 2.40 21.29
N VAL A 41 -4.29 1.78 20.17
CA VAL A 41 -4.82 2.13 18.85
C VAL A 41 -6.21 1.50 18.68
N GLU A 42 -7.17 2.30 18.28
CA GLU A 42 -8.54 1.88 17.97
C GLU A 42 -8.66 1.42 16.51
N PHE A 43 -9.63 0.54 16.24
CA PHE A 43 -9.87 0.03 14.89
C PHE A 43 -11.34 0.17 14.51
N LEU A 44 -11.59 0.80 13.38
CA LEU A 44 -12.90 0.86 12.72
C LEU A 44 -12.84 0.01 11.45
N PHE A 45 -13.21 -1.25 11.59
CA PHE A 45 -13.33 -2.17 10.46
C PHE A 45 -14.62 -1.95 9.69
N GLN A 46 -14.64 -2.31 8.42
CA GLN A 46 -15.77 -2.14 7.50
C GLN A 46 -16.25 -0.68 7.44
N ASN A 47 -15.31 0.24 7.44
CA ASN A 47 -15.52 1.67 7.25
C ASN A 47 -14.55 2.23 6.20
N ASN A 48 -15.02 3.16 5.41
CA ASN A 48 -14.24 3.85 4.38
C ASN A 48 -14.35 5.36 4.59
N ILE A 49 -13.23 6.08 4.46
CA ILE A 49 -13.24 7.55 4.46
C ILE A 49 -13.63 7.99 3.06
N VAL A 50 -14.68 8.77 2.94
CA VAL A 50 -15.19 9.30 1.67
C VAL A 50 -14.87 10.78 1.48
N LYS A 51 -14.61 11.51 2.58
CA LYS A 51 -14.26 12.93 2.52
C LYS A 51 -13.44 13.33 3.74
N ILE A 52 -12.50 14.24 3.52
CA ILE A 52 -11.78 14.97 4.57
C ILE A 52 -12.34 16.39 4.56
N ILE A 53 -12.73 16.89 5.73
CA ILE A 53 -13.43 18.14 5.92
C ILE A 53 -12.55 19.07 6.76
N GLY A 54 -12.46 20.33 6.34
CA GLY A 54 -11.72 21.42 6.98
C GLY A 54 -11.34 22.48 5.96
N LYS A 55 -11.04 23.70 6.42
CA LYS A 55 -10.64 24.80 5.54
C LYS A 55 -9.12 24.89 5.36
N THR A 56 -8.41 25.08 6.46
CA THR A 56 -6.94 25.19 6.49
C THR A 56 -6.32 23.94 7.08
N ASN A 57 -6.97 23.37 8.08
CA ASN A 57 -6.57 22.16 8.77
C ASN A 57 -7.70 21.11 8.65
N VAL A 58 -7.38 19.87 8.92
CA VAL A 58 -8.38 18.81 9.08
C VAL A 58 -9.20 19.13 10.33
N GLU A 59 -10.50 19.11 10.21
CA GLU A 59 -11.43 19.29 11.33
C GLU A 59 -12.19 18.01 11.61
N LYS A 60 -12.56 17.29 10.54
CA LYS A 60 -13.26 16.02 10.62
C LYS A 60 -13.15 15.22 9.34
N ILE A 61 -13.59 13.98 9.41
CA ILE A 61 -13.72 13.08 8.25
C ILE A 61 -15.18 12.62 8.13
N GLU A 62 -15.63 12.42 6.91
CA GLU A 62 -16.85 11.71 6.61
C GLU A 62 -16.53 10.26 6.29
N CYS A 63 -17.12 9.35 7.05
CA CYS A 63 -17.01 7.92 6.87
C CYS A 63 -18.32 7.32 6.33
N ILE A 64 -18.21 6.20 5.64
CA ILE A 64 -19.32 5.37 5.21
C ILE A 64 -19.07 3.91 5.62
N LYS A 65 -20.07 3.21 6.09
CA LYS A 65 -19.96 1.77 6.40
C LYS A 65 -19.83 0.96 5.11
N THR A 66 -19.11 -0.14 5.19
CA THR A 66 -18.94 -1.07 4.07
C THR A 66 -19.41 -2.47 4.46
N GLU A 67 -19.88 -3.21 3.48
CA GLU A 67 -20.14 -4.64 3.57
C GLU A 67 -19.27 -5.40 2.59
N LEU A 68 -18.99 -6.66 2.91
CA LEU A 68 -18.15 -7.52 2.08
C LEU A 68 -19.06 -8.42 1.24
N ILE A 69 -18.98 -8.27 -0.07
CA ILE A 69 -19.76 -9.07 -1.03
C ILE A 69 -18.82 -9.94 -1.84
N LYS A 70 -19.13 -11.22 -1.93
CA LYS A 70 -18.46 -12.16 -2.82
C LYS A 70 -19.11 -12.06 -4.20
N LYS A 71 -18.42 -11.49 -5.17
CA LYS A 71 -18.87 -11.48 -6.56
C LYS A 71 -18.64 -12.85 -7.21
N GLU A 72 -19.56 -13.23 -8.07
CA GLU A 72 -19.48 -14.48 -8.84
C GLU A 72 -18.18 -14.49 -9.68
N GLY A 73 -17.37 -15.56 -9.56
CA GLY A 73 -16.06 -15.67 -10.22
C GLY A 73 -14.89 -15.00 -9.52
N GLU A 74 -15.08 -14.28 -8.42
CA GLU A 74 -13.98 -13.69 -7.62
C GLU A 74 -13.63 -14.55 -6.41
N THR A 75 -12.32 -14.74 -6.17
CA THR A 75 -11.82 -15.48 -4.99
C THR A 75 -11.82 -14.66 -3.71
N ARG A 76 -11.93 -13.32 -3.81
CA ARG A 76 -11.88 -12.40 -2.68
C ARG A 76 -13.16 -11.56 -2.61
N GLU A 77 -13.68 -11.42 -1.38
CA GLU A 77 -14.78 -10.49 -1.09
C GLU A 77 -14.36 -9.04 -1.37
N VAL A 78 -15.26 -8.27 -1.97
CA VAL A 78 -15.07 -6.87 -2.33
C VAL A 78 -15.85 -5.99 -1.37
N PRO A 79 -15.26 -4.96 -0.76
CA PRO A 79 -15.99 -4.03 0.08
C PRO A 79 -16.86 -3.11 -0.78
N ILE A 80 -18.15 -3.02 -0.44
CA ILE A 80 -19.13 -2.13 -1.07
C ILE A 80 -19.65 -1.17 -0.01
N ASN A 81 -19.77 0.11 -0.37
CA ASN A 81 -20.32 1.13 0.52
C ASN A 81 -21.83 0.90 0.72
N ILE A 82 -22.27 0.89 1.97
CA ILE A 82 -23.68 0.80 2.34
C ILE A 82 -24.30 2.19 2.15
N LYS A 83 -25.30 2.31 1.29
CA LYS A 83 -25.99 3.58 1.01
C LYS A 83 -26.58 4.16 2.30
N ASN A 84 -26.52 5.48 2.43
CA ASN A 84 -27.08 6.26 3.55
C ASN A 84 -26.51 5.87 4.94
N SER A 85 -25.30 5.32 5.00
CA SER A 85 -24.62 5.00 6.25
C SER A 85 -23.50 5.98 6.60
N ASN A 86 -23.50 7.15 5.96
CA ASN A 86 -22.51 8.18 6.18
C ASN A 86 -22.62 8.77 7.60
N TYR A 87 -21.48 9.08 8.20
CA TYR A 87 -21.37 9.76 9.48
C TYR A 87 -20.04 10.49 9.58
N GLU A 88 -19.95 11.47 10.44
CA GLU A 88 -18.75 12.28 10.63
C GLU A 88 -18.02 11.90 11.92
N ILE A 89 -16.71 12.05 11.92
CA ILE A 89 -15.83 11.88 13.09
C ILE A 89 -14.88 13.09 13.13
N ASP A 90 -14.78 13.74 14.29
CA ASP A 90 -13.84 14.83 14.50
C ASP A 90 -12.41 14.28 14.54
N MET A 91 -11.50 14.91 13.79
CA MET A 91 -10.10 14.52 13.66
C MET A 91 -9.22 15.73 13.42
N ASP A 92 -8.05 15.74 14.07
CA ASP A 92 -7.04 16.78 13.85
C ASP A 92 -6.11 16.44 12.68
N TYR A 93 -5.86 15.13 12.44
CA TYR A 93 -4.94 14.63 11.42
C TYR A 93 -5.48 13.39 10.72
N VAL A 94 -5.16 13.27 9.42
CA VAL A 94 -5.42 12.06 8.63
C VAL A 94 -4.13 11.62 7.97
N VAL A 95 -3.74 10.36 8.21
CA VAL A 95 -2.59 9.72 7.58
C VAL A 95 -3.07 8.70 6.56
N MET A 96 -2.76 8.94 5.29
CA MET A 96 -3.13 8.07 4.19
C MET A 96 -2.13 6.92 4.06
N ALA A 97 -2.46 5.76 4.63
CA ALA A 97 -1.63 4.54 4.60
C ALA A 97 -2.22 3.48 3.64
N ILE A 98 -2.51 3.88 2.40
CA ILE A 98 -3.24 3.09 1.39
C ILE A 98 -2.34 2.35 0.40
N GLY A 99 -1.03 2.32 0.65
CA GLY A 99 -0.01 1.73 -0.22
C GLY A 99 0.60 2.72 -1.20
N SER A 100 1.56 2.24 -1.97
CA SER A 100 2.27 3.00 -3.00
C SER A 100 2.02 2.41 -4.38
N GLN A 101 2.22 3.22 -5.40
CA GLN A 101 2.19 2.79 -6.80
C GLN A 101 3.43 3.33 -7.53
N PRO A 102 3.92 2.61 -8.56
CA PRO A 102 5.01 3.11 -9.39
C PRO A 102 4.66 4.47 -10.03
N GLN A 103 5.65 5.35 -10.11
CA GLN A 103 5.50 6.64 -10.78
C GLN A 103 5.48 6.44 -12.30
N ARG A 104 4.30 6.42 -12.88
CA ARG A 104 4.07 6.07 -14.29
C ARG A 104 4.77 7.01 -15.28
N GLU A 105 4.85 8.30 -14.98
CA GLU A 105 5.44 9.30 -15.88
C GLU A 105 6.86 8.92 -16.35
N ILE A 106 7.71 8.45 -15.46
CA ILE A 106 9.08 8.01 -15.79
C ILE A 106 9.05 6.73 -16.62
N ILE A 107 8.20 5.78 -16.24
CA ILE A 107 8.10 4.47 -16.90
C ILE A 107 7.61 4.65 -18.34
N ASP A 108 6.63 5.50 -18.54
CA ASP A 108 6.04 5.80 -19.86
C ASP A 108 7.02 6.57 -20.74
N LYS A 109 7.74 7.56 -20.20
CA LYS A 109 8.80 8.29 -20.91
C LYS A 109 9.94 7.38 -21.38
N LEU A 110 10.26 6.35 -20.63
CA LEU A 110 11.27 5.36 -20.99
C LEU A 110 10.73 4.23 -21.89
N GLY A 111 9.42 4.21 -22.18
CA GLY A 111 8.78 3.20 -23.01
C GLY A 111 8.87 1.78 -22.46
N LEU A 112 8.91 1.62 -21.12
CA LEU A 112 9.10 0.33 -20.49
C LEU A 112 7.79 -0.46 -20.42
N LYS A 113 7.86 -1.76 -20.71
CA LYS A 113 6.71 -2.65 -20.59
C LYS A 113 6.27 -2.80 -19.14
N GLN A 114 4.96 -2.73 -18.92
CA GLN A 114 4.33 -2.83 -17.61
C GLN A 114 3.39 -4.04 -17.53
N ASP A 115 3.10 -4.50 -16.33
CA ASP A 115 2.02 -5.44 -16.08
C ASP A 115 0.66 -4.72 -15.97
N LYS A 116 -0.43 -5.48 -15.74
CA LYS A 116 -1.79 -4.93 -15.59
C LYS A 116 -1.96 -4.00 -14.38
N LYS A 117 -1.03 -4.05 -13.41
CA LYS A 117 -1.03 -3.21 -12.20
C LYS A 117 -0.13 -1.99 -12.32
N GLY A 118 0.64 -1.87 -13.41
CA GLY A 118 1.56 -0.75 -13.66
C GLY A 118 2.99 -0.98 -13.17
N TYR A 119 3.34 -2.19 -12.73
CA TYR A 119 4.73 -2.54 -12.36
C TYR A 119 5.56 -2.84 -13.62
N ILE A 120 6.84 -2.50 -13.57
CA ILE A 120 7.77 -2.77 -14.69
C ILE A 120 7.98 -4.28 -14.84
N LYS A 121 7.80 -4.78 -16.06
CA LYS A 121 8.13 -6.17 -16.39
C LYS A 121 9.63 -6.33 -16.58
N VAL A 122 10.21 -7.30 -15.89
CA VAL A 122 11.62 -7.69 -15.99
C VAL A 122 11.76 -9.19 -16.26
N ASN A 123 12.90 -9.58 -16.80
CA ASN A 123 13.31 -10.98 -16.90
C ASN A 123 14.00 -11.47 -15.61
N ASP A 124 14.47 -12.72 -15.59
CA ASP A 124 15.16 -13.33 -14.44
C ASP A 124 16.45 -12.62 -14.03
N LYS A 125 16.98 -11.75 -14.88
CA LYS A 125 18.16 -10.92 -14.64
C LYS A 125 17.81 -9.50 -14.20
N PHE A 126 16.52 -9.23 -13.93
CA PHE A 126 16.00 -7.90 -13.63
C PHE A 126 16.19 -6.86 -14.75
N GLN A 127 16.41 -7.29 -15.99
CA GLN A 127 16.49 -6.45 -17.17
C GLN A 127 15.07 -6.17 -17.68
N THR A 128 14.80 -4.92 -18.06
CA THR A 128 13.50 -4.46 -18.56
C THR A 128 13.31 -4.79 -20.05
N SER A 129 12.28 -4.22 -20.65
CA SER A 129 12.09 -4.26 -22.13
C SER A 129 13.13 -3.43 -22.91
N ASN A 130 13.92 -2.59 -22.24
CA ASN A 130 15.07 -1.91 -22.78
C ASN A 130 16.33 -2.60 -22.22
N ASP A 131 17.21 -3.08 -23.11
CA ASP A 131 18.40 -3.87 -22.77
C ASP A 131 19.43 -3.14 -21.90
N LYS A 132 19.38 -1.81 -21.85
CA LYS A 132 20.26 -0.97 -21.03
C LYS A 132 19.65 -0.57 -19.68
N ILE A 133 18.40 -0.95 -19.42
CA ILE A 133 17.69 -0.56 -18.21
C ILE A 133 17.33 -1.80 -17.39
N TYR A 134 17.69 -1.75 -16.12
CA TYR A 134 17.37 -2.77 -15.12
C TYR A 134 16.46 -2.15 -14.05
N ALA A 135 15.56 -2.94 -13.48
CA ALA A 135 14.68 -2.50 -12.42
C ALA A 135 14.49 -3.62 -11.38
N GLY A 136 14.31 -3.24 -10.10
CA GLY A 136 14.15 -4.18 -9.01
C GLY A 136 13.37 -3.58 -7.83
N GLY A 137 13.25 -4.34 -6.74
CA GLY A 137 12.51 -3.93 -5.54
C GLY A 137 11.02 -3.72 -5.82
N ASP A 138 10.42 -2.75 -5.15
CA ASP A 138 8.97 -2.48 -5.21
C ASP A 138 8.48 -2.09 -6.60
N LEU A 139 9.37 -1.54 -7.43
CA LEU A 139 9.05 -1.07 -8.78
C LEU A 139 8.65 -2.20 -9.75
N VAL A 140 9.04 -3.45 -9.45
CA VAL A 140 8.70 -4.64 -10.25
C VAL A 140 7.57 -5.47 -9.62
N GLY A 141 6.89 -4.94 -8.59
CA GLY A 141 5.71 -5.57 -7.98
C GLY A 141 5.99 -6.88 -7.24
N SER A 142 7.18 -7.04 -6.70
CA SER A 142 7.61 -8.23 -5.98
C SER A 142 7.22 -8.20 -4.49
N ASN A 143 7.84 -9.03 -3.67
CA ASN A 143 7.49 -9.28 -2.27
C ASN A 143 7.59 -8.06 -1.32
N ALA A 144 7.93 -6.87 -1.82
CA ALA A 144 7.99 -5.62 -1.06
C ALA A 144 8.81 -5.74 0.26
N THR A 145 9.96 -6.43 0.20
CA THR A 145 10.88 -6.61 1.33
C THR A 145 12.28 -6.07 1.01
N ILE A 146 12.97 -5.60 2.04
CA ILE A 146 14.37 -5.13 1.92
C ILE A 146 15.26 -6.23 1.34
N ALA A 147 15.11 -7.48 1.81
CA ALA A 147 15.87 -8.63 1.33
C ALA A 147 15.67 -8.88 -0.17
N TRP A 148 14.43 -8.74 -0.66
CA TRP A 148 14.13 -8.91 -2.07
C TRP A 148 14.70 -7.76 -2.92
N ALA A 149 14.63 -6.53 -2.44
CA ALA A 149 15.21 -5.39 -3.13
C ALA A 149 16.74 -5.53 -3.25
N ALA A 150 17.41 -5.94 -2.17
CA ALA A 150 18.85 -6.23 -2.17
C ALA A 150 19.23 -7.37 -3.14
N TYR A 151 18.44 -8.46 -3.14
CA TYR A 151 18.62 -9.57 -4.07
C TYR A 151 18.49 -9.10 -5.53
N ALA A 152 17.45 -8.34 -5.85
CA ALA A 152 17.24 -7.80 -7.20
C ALA A 152 18.41 -6.92 -7.66
N GLY A 153 18.90 -6.04 -6.78
CA GLY A 153 20.07 -5.20 -7.07
C GLY A 153 21.33 -6.01 -7.32
N ARG A 154 21.59 -7.06 -6.53
CA ARG A 154 22.73 -7.96 -6.71
C ARG A 154 22.65 -8.69 -8.04
N VAL A 155 21.54 -9.34 -8.37
CA VAL A 155 21.39 -10.08 -9.64
C VAL A 155 21.49 -9.15 -10.84
N ALA A 156 20.90 -7.96 -10.78
CA ALA A 156 21.03 -6.96 -11.84
C ALA A 156 22.48 -6.54 -12.06
N SER A 157 23.23 -6.24 -10.99
CA SER A 157 24.64 -5.83 -11.07
C SER A 157 25.54 -6.92 -11.63
N GLU A 158 25.36 -8.18 -11.21
CA GLU A 158 26.09 -9.33 -11.75
C GLU A 158 25.80 -9.51 -13.27
N SER A 159 24.56 -9.29 -13.68
CA SER A 159 24.18 -9.38 -15.10
C SER A 159 24.83 -8.26 -15.94
N ILE A 160 24.86 -7.04 -15.41
CA ILE A 160 25.53 -5.90 -16.07
C ILE A 160 27.02 -6.15 -16.20
N ALA A 161 27.69 -6.65 -15.15
CA ALA A 161 29.12 -6.95 -15.17
C ALA A 161 29.44 -7.98 -16.28
N LYS A 162 28.70 -9.11 -16.30
CA LYS A 162 28.88 -10.16 -17.32
C LYS A 162 28.62 -9.67 -18.76
N SER A 163 27.69 -8.72 -18.95
CA SER A 163 27.44 -8.17 -20.28
C SER A 163 28.58 -7.29 -20.82
N LYS A 164 29.43 -6.76 -19.94
CA LYS A 164 30.61 -5.94 -20.33
C LYS A 164 31.87 -6.78 -20.63
N GLU A 165 31.93 -8.02 -20.12
CA GLU A 165 33.04 -8.94 -20.40
C GLU A 165 32.97 -9.59 -21.80
N THR A 166 31.89 -9.33 -22.53
CA THR A 166 31.62 -9.91 -23.87
C THR A 166 31.95 -8.93 -25.00
N PHE A 167 32.65 -7.82 -24.71
CA PHE A 167 33.12 -6.85 -25.71
C PHE A 167 34.65 -6.80 -25.79
#